data_c15c5bf3eef2186a3b2ef3259aaab334
#
_entry.id   c15c5bf3eef2186a3b2ef3259aaab334
#
_cell.length_a   1.000
_cell.length_b   1.000
_cell.length_c   1.000
_cell.angle_alpha   90.00
_cell.angle_beta   90.00
_cell.angle_gamma   90.00
#
_symmetry.space_group_name_H-M   'P 1'
#
loop_
_entity.id
_entity.type
_entity.pdbx_description
1 polymer ?
#
loop_
_entity_poly.entity_id
_entity_poly.type
_entity_poly.pdbx_seq_one_letter_code
_entity_poly.pdbx_strand_id
1 'polypeptide(L)'
;MSIFKKKKLLIIIAAVIVIICCIAGGLLYFGLNGDKEPSLEEIIDEKLAAYETDLADSLESMETNDDVASYLINWGKNKKINVSQDSSGNVIFSVRAAEENKNGQPCVIICGYDAKNMGEYTEPMAVALTVAKNGQQNCKYKVVFCPEDYGKKTGAENLSADLFSDNPRVFYLGKSGTSKATQVTGGFRQYELYEKLKYTVPDFDKAYRIKIKNVPSEVMGSKMGSKPNAIKTIGNLLANFKSTSMLFEVSSFYGGSSASAIPSSAGITIVINSSDASKFEDKMDKAIEKFMDKYSEDYPEIEYTYEETDMPSNVLTKNETDNIVSLMYTALNGVYNKDDDGNVVAVTNIGKISSKDGMLKIAVAAMSYSSEYLEEITESYRTISGLCNVNYDCTEKKGIYNGDGLGKNVAMMKSFEKAFADFTDGSELKNQKAVEYTTLTVLAEKNENMSLMYIGVTEKTKEKYAGSLVTFMDMGAEDEE
;
A
#
# COMPACT_ATOMS: atom_id res chain seq x y z
N MET A 1 -20.97 64.30 -32.66
CA MET A 1 -20.47 62.94 -32.33
C MET A 1 -20.79 62.71 -30.87
N SER A 2 -21.71 61.74 -30.55
CA SER A 2 -22.35 61.57 -29.24
C SER A 2 -21.32 61.18 -28.17
N ILE A 3 -21.49 61.68 -26.96
CA ILE A 3 -20.69 61.40 -25.74
C ILE A 3 -20.48 59.86 -25.56
N PHE A 4 -21.43 59.06 -26.04
CA PHE A 4 -21.36 57.59 -26.03
C PHE A 4 -20.28 57.00 -26.94
N LYS A 5 -20.01 57.61 -28.12
CA LYS A 5 -18.91 57.17 -29.01
C LYS A 5 -17.54 57.49 -28.43
N LYS A 6 -17.39 58.61 -27.69
CA LYS A 6 -16.11 58.98 -27.02
C LYS A 6 -15.80 58.03 -25.84
N LYS A 7 -16.80 57.62 -25.06
CA LYS A 7 -16.61 56.61 -23.96
C LYS A 7 -16.21 55.23 -24.50
N LYS A 8 -16.88 54.76 -25.55
CA LYS A 8 -16.48 53.48 -26.21
C LYS A 8 -15.06 53.52 -26.77
N LEU A 9 -14.65 54.62 -27.39
CA LEU A 9 -13.29 54.77 -27.91
C LEU A 9 -12.25 54.80 -26.78
N LEU A 10 -12.54 55.46 -25.67
CA LEU A 10 -11.65 55.46 -24.48
C LEU A 10 -11.50 54.09 -23.85
N ILE A 11 -12.56 53.25 -23.77
CA ILE A 11 -12.51 51.90 -23.25
C ILE A 11 -11.67 50.99 -24.18
N ILE A 12 -11.82 51.15 -25.48
CA ILE A 12 -11.03 50.39 -26.46
C ILE A 12 -9.54 50.76 -26.38
N ILE A 13 -9.22 52.06 -26.27
CA ILE A 13 -7.83 52.51 -26.10
C ILE A 13 -7.22 52.00 -24.79
N ALA A 14 -7.97 52.02 -23.68
CA ALA A 14 -7.52 51.46 -22.39
C ALA A 14 -7.26 49.95 -22.47
N ALA A 15 -8.15 49.19 -23.14
CA ALA A 15 -7.97 47.77 -23.36
C ALA A 15 -6.74 47.42 -24.22
N VAL A 16 -6.50 48.21 -25.28
CA VAL A 16 -5.31 48.09 -26.14
C VAL A 16 -4.01 48.40 -25.37
N ILE A 17 -4.03 49.45 -24.52
CA ILE A 17 -2.88 49.76 -23.65
C ILE A 17 -2.59 48.65 -22.66
N VAL A 18 -3.61 48.03 -22.04
CA VAL A 18 -3.42 46.89 -21.14
C VAL A 18 -2.84 45.68 -21.88
N ILE A 19 -3.34 45.39 -23.06
CA ILE A 19 -2.78 44.29 -23.90
C ILE A 19 -1.33 44.58 -24.30
N ILE A 20 -0.99 45.80 -24.65
CA ILE A 20 0.39 46.19 -24.99
C ILE A 20 1.30 46.11 -23.77
N CYS A 21 0.82 46.51 -22.59
CA CYS A 21 1.56 46.37 -21.32
C CYS A 21 1.77 44.91 -20.94
N CYS A 22 0.77 44.04 -21.13
CA CYS A 22 0.92 42.61 -20.92
C CYS A 22 1.90 41.94 -21.91
N ILE A 23 1.88 42.35 -23.18
CA ILE A 23 2.84 41.86 -24.19
C ILE A 23 4.24 42.40 -23.89
N ALA A 24 4.39 43.69 -23.57
CA ALA A 24 5.68 44.29 -23.21
C ALA A 24 6.22 43.73 -21.88
N GLY A 25 5.35 43.50 -20.88
CA GLY A 25 5.70 42.82 -19.62
C GLY A 25 6.12 41.37 -19.84
N GLY A 26 5.41 40.66 -20.74
CA GLY A 26 5.78 39.31 -21.15
C GLY A 26 7.14 39.27 -21.88
N LEU A 27 7.34 40.19 -22.85
CA LEU A 27 8.62 40.30 -23.59
C LEU A 27 9.79 40.76 -22.70
N LEU A 28 9.55 41.62 -21.71
CA LEU A 28 10.57 41.99 -20.72
C LEU A 28 10.87 40.84 -19.74
N TYR A 29 9.86 40.08 -19.34
CA TYR A 29 10.03 38.87 -18.49
C TYR A 29 10.81 37.77 -19.24
N PHE A 30 10.49 37.52 -20.51
CA PHE A 30 11.25 36.61 -21.38
C PHE A 30 12.64 37.13 -21.75
N GLY A 31 12.83 38.45 -21.86
CA GLY A 31 14.13 39.05 -22.23
C GLY A 31 15.08 39.27 -21.05
N LEU A 32 14.58 39.23 -19.79
CA LEU A 32 15.39 39.34 -18.57
C LEU A 32 15.74 37.97 -17.96
N ASN A 33 14.93 36.96 -18.19
CA ASN A 33 15.24 35.55 -17.94
C ASN A 33 15.66 34.96 -19.28
N GLY A 34 16.90 35.22 -19.74
CA GLY A 34 17.40 34.58 -20.96
C GLY A 34 17.08 33.07 -20.91
N ASP A 35 16.68 32.51 -22.10
CA ASP A 35 16.30 31.11 -22.32
C ASP A 35 17.23 30.10 -21.61
N LYS A 36 17.09 29.95 -20.30
CA LYS A 36 17.60 28.77 -19.63
C LYS A 36 16.56 27.69 -19.88
N GLU A 37 16.97 26.69 -20.63
CA GLU A 37 16.21 25.44 -20.65
C GLU A 37 15.94 25.01 -19.20
N PRO A 38 14.70 24.61 -18.84
CA PRO A 38 14.39 24.20 -17.49
C PRO A 38 15.30 23.04 -17.07
N SER A 39 15.79 23.08 -15.85
CA SER A 39 16.61 22.00 -15.29
C SER A 39 15.80 20.69 -15.25
N LEU A 40 16.51 19.55 -15.19
CA LEU A 40 15.85 18.25 -15.05
C LEU A 40 14.96 18.22 -13.78
N GLU A 41 15.42 18.82 -12.70
CA GLU A 41 14.66 18.94 -11.45
C GLU A 41 13.33 19.69 -11.67
N GLU A 42 13.37 20.87 -12.28
CA GLU A 42 12.18 21.67 -12.61
C GLU A 42 11.19 20.90 -13.50
N ILE A 43 11.71 20.14 -14.49
CA ILE A 43 10.88 19.29 -15.37
C ILE A 43 10.21 18.17 -14.56
N ILE A 44 10.96 17.49 -13.70
CA ILE A 44 10.46 16.38 -12.90
C ILE A 44 9.39 16.86 -11.93
N ASP A 45 9.64 17.95 -11.18
CA ASP A 45 8.69 18.51 -10.21
C ASP A 45 7.38 18.91 -10.90
N GLU A 46 7.45 19.64 -12.02
CA GLU A 46 6.26 20.04 -12.77
C GLU A 46 5.46 18.82 -13.27
N LYS A 47 6.14 17.83 -13.86
CA LYS A 47 5.45 16.68 -14.45
C LYS A 47 4.90 15.73 -13.41
N LEU A 48 5.65 15.49 -12.34
CA LEU A 48 5.20 14.63 -11.25
C LEU A 48 3.94 15.20 -10.58
N ALA A 49 3.96 16.49 -10.22
CA ALA A 49 2.80 17.18 -9.64
C ALA A 49 1.58 17.15 -10.59
N ALA A 50 1.79 17.36 -11.89
CA ALA A 50 0.71 17.31 -12.86
C ALA A 50 0.11 15.90 -13.00
N TYR A 51 0.94 14.84 -12.99
CA TYR A 51 0.45 13.46 -13.13
C TYR A 51 -0.21 12.96 -11.84
N GLU A 52 0.26 13.40 -10.69
CA GLU A 52 -0.36 13.10 -9.40
C GLU A 52 -1.75 13.76 -9.29
N THR A 53 -1.88 15.02 -9.71
CA THR A 53 -3.16 15.73 -9.77
C THR A 53 -4.13 15.02 -10.73
N ASP A 54 -3.68 14.64 -11.92
CA ASP A 54 -4.49 13.93 -12.92
C ASP A 54 -4.97 12.56 -12.40
N LEU A 55 -4.10 11.83 -11.68
CA LEU A 55 -4.48 10.61 -10.97
C LEU A 55 -5.54 10.89 -9.88
N ALA A 56 -5.29 11.88 -9.02
CA ALA A 56 -6.19 12.23 -7.92
C ALA A 56 -7.58 12.64 -8.42
N ASP A 57 -7.66 13.46 -9.45
CA ASP A 57 -8.92 13.90 -10.07
C ASP A 57 -9.70 12.74 -10.71
N SER A 58 -8.98 11.69 -11.12
CA SER A 58 -9.58 10.51 -11.76
C SER A 58 -10.03 9.44 -10.76
N LEU A 59 -9.61 9.51 -9.48
CA LEU A 59 -9.86 8.46 -8.48
C LEU A 59 -11.35 8.16 -8.28
N GLU A 60 -12.23 9.16 -8.29
CA GLU A 60 -13.68 8.97 -8.12
C GLU A 60 -14.31 8.10 -9.22
N SER A 61 -13.67 8.02 -10.39
CA SER A 61 -14.13 7.21 -11.54
C SER A 61 -13.46 5.83 -11.63
N MET A 62 -12.55 5.49 -10.70
CA MET A 62 -11.79 4.25 -10.69
C MET A 62 -12.31 3.28 -9.62
N GLU A 63 -13.48 2.69 -9.84
CA GLU A 63 -14.10 1.76 -8.91
C GLU A 63 -13.52 0.34 -9.01
N THR A 64 -13.00 -0.03 -10.18
CA THR A 64 -12.47 -1.36 -10.47
C THR A 64 -11.06 -1.28 -11.07
N ASN A 65 -10.31 -2.39 -11.02
CA ASN A 65 -9.00 -2.49 -11.66
C ASN A 65 -9.09 -2.31 -13.19
N ASP A 66 -10.21 -2.61 -13.82
CA ASP A 66 -10.43 -2.37 -15.25
C ASP A 66 -10.57 -0.86 -15.55
N ASP A 67 -11.14 -0.08 -14.63
CA ASP A 67 -11.21 1.38 -14.77
C ASP A 67 -9.80 1.99 -14.68
N VAL A 68 -8.99 1.54 -13.71
CA VAL A 68 -7.58 1.98 -13.60
C VAL A 68 -6.79 1.61 -14.85
N ALA A 69 -6.93 0.38 -15.35
CA ALA A 69 -6.27 -0.04 -16.59
C ALA A 69 -6.71 0.83 -17.80
N SER A 70 -8.00 1.14 -17.90
CA SER A 70 -8.55 2.00 -18.95
C SER A 70 -8.00 3.42 -18.88
N TYR A 71 -7.88 3.99 -17.67
CA TYR A 71 -7.22 5.27 -17.45
C TYR A 71 -5.76 5.24 -17.95
N LEU A 72 -4.96 4.26 -17.50
CA LEU A 72 -3.56 4.12 -17.90
C LEU A 72 -3.39 3.99 -19.42
N ILE A 73 -4.24 3.18 -20.08
CA ILE A 73 -4.21 3.01 -21.54
C ILE A 73 -4.48 4.34 -22.24
N ASN A 74 -5.50 5.08 -21.81
CA ASN A 74 -5.86 6.38 -22.37
C ASN A 74 -4.76 7.43 -22.11
N TRP A 75 -4.21 7.45 -20.89
CA TRP A 75 -3.11 8.33 -20.53
C TRP A 75 -1.90 8.09 -21.46
N GLY A 76 -1.47 6.84 -21.61
CA GLY A 76 -0.32 6.50 -22.46
C GLY A 76 -0.55 6.84 -23.93
N LYS A 77 -1.76 6.58 -24.47
CA LYS A 77 -2.12 7.00 -25.85
C LYS A 77 -2.07 8.51 -26.02
N ASN A 78 -2.60 9.28 -25.07
CA ASN A 78 -2.57 10.75 -25.09
C ASN A 78 -1.13 11.29 -25.04
N LYS A 79 -0.24 10.61 -24.31
CA LYS A 79 1.19 10.94 -24.26
C LYS A 79 2.01 10.38 -25.44
N LYS A 80 1.36 9.70 -26.40
CA LYS A 80 1.97 9.07 -27.58
C LYS A 80 2.99 7.97 -27.23
N ILE A 81 2.74 7.25 -26.15
CA ILE A 81 3.52 6.08 -25.75
C ILE A 81 2.88 4.83 -26.40
N ASN A 82 3.69 3.86 -26.78
CA ASN A 82 3.20 2.57 -27.26
C ASN A 82 2.68 1.75 -26.09
N VAL A 83 1.37 1.49 -26.05
CA VAL A 83 0.66 0.83 -24.94
C VAL A 83 0.08 -0.49 -25.41
N SER A 84 0.24 -1.52 -24.59
CA SER A 84 -0.45 -2.80 -24.70
C SER A 84 -1.01 -3.23 -23.34
N GLN A 85 -1.99 -4.13 -23.36
CA GLN A 85 -2.53 -4.76 -22.17
C GLN A 85 -2.53 -6.27 -22.39
N ASP A 86 -2.14 -7.04 -21.37
CA ASP A 86 -2.23 -8.50 -21.41
C ASP A 86 -3.57 -9.02 -20.86
N SER A 87 -3.77 -10.33 -20.92
CA SER A 87 -5.01 -10.99 -20.46
C SER A 87 -5.22 -10.95 -18.94
N SER A 88 -4.19 -10.58 -18.18
CA SER A 88 -4.24 -10.46 -16.72
C SER A 88 -4.44 -9.02 -16.23
N GLY A 89 -4.70 -8.10 -17.18
CA GLY A 89 -4.94 -6.69 -16.88
C GLY A 89 -3.66 -5.86 -16.77
N ASN A 90 -2.46 -6.44 -16.92
CA ASN A 90 -1.22 -5.66 -16.88
C ASN A 90 -1.17 -4.68 -18.05
N VAL A 91 -0.92 -3.39 -17.74
CA VAL A 91 -0.77 -2.33 -18.74
C VAL A 91 0.72 -2.08 -18.94
N ILE A 92 1.20 -2.21 -20.20
CA ILE A 92 2.61 -2.16 -20.54
C ILE A 92 2.87 -0.98 -21.47
N PHE A 93 3.66 -0.02 -21.02
CA PHE A 93 4.18 1.07 -21.79
C PHE A 93 5.55 0.67 -22.34
N SER A 94 5.76 0.79 -23.64
CA SER A 94 7.02 0.40 -24.28
C SER A 94 7.70 1.61 -24.90
N VAL A 95 8.91 1.91 -24.45
CA VAL A 95 9.76 2.99 -24.97
C VAL A 95 10.96 2.34 -25.69
N ARG A 96 11.17 2.74 -26.93
CA ARG A 96 12.28 2.24 -27.75
C ARG A 96 13.56 3.02 -27.44
N ALA A 97 14.69 2.32 -27.46
CA ALA A 97 15.97 3.00 -27.45
C ALA A 97 16.16 3.84 -28.72
N ALA A 98 16.94 4.90 -28.64
CA ALA A 98 17.50 5.57 -29.82
C ALA A 98 18.34 4.58 -30.63
N GLU A 99 18.51 4.81 -31.95
CA GLU A 99 19.14 3.83 -32.84
C GLU A 99 20.59 3.52 -32.44
N GLU A 100 21.32 4.52 -31.95
CA GLU A 100 22.67 4.38 -31.41
C GLU A 100 22.73 3.51 -30.14
N ASN A 101 21.64 3.43 -29.36
CA ASN A 101 21.57 2.81 -28.03
C ASN A 101 20.77 1.49 -28.03
N LYS A 102 20.44 0.94 -29.19
CA LYS A 102 19.58 -0.23 -29.32
C LYS A 102 20.09 -1.50 -28.63
N ASN A 103 21.38 -1.60 -28.36
CA ASN A 103 22.04 -2.73 -27.72
C ASN A 103 22.26 -2.53 -26.22
N GLY A 104 21.84 -1.38 -25.66
CA GLY A 104 21.92 -1.14 -24.21
C GLY A 104 21.09 -2.15 -23.41
N GLN A 105 21.54 -2.49 -22.21
CA GLN A 105 20.80 -3.40 -21.32
C GLN A 105 19.39 -2.87 -21.07
N PRO A 106 18.34 -3.66 -21.30
CA PRO A 106 16.97 -3.17 -21.14
C PRO A 106 16.63 -2.92 -19.67
N CYS A 107 15.66 -2.03 -19.45
CA CYS A 107 15.15 -1.74 -18.14
C CYS A 107 13.64 -1.99 -18.08
N VAL A 108 13.14 -2.48 -16.94
CA VAL A 108 11.72 -2.65 -16.67
C VAL A 108 11.39 -2.02 -15.33
N ILE A 109 10.45 -1.07 -15.33
CA ILE A 109 9.92 -0.47 -14.11
C ILE A 109 8.53 -1.05 -13.90
N ILE A 110 8.27 -1.59 -12.73
CA ILE A 110 7.00 -2.22 -12.38
C ILE A 110 6.38 -1.48 -11.22
N CYS A 111 5.08 -1.20 -11.31
CA CYS A 111 4.27 -0.59 -10.27
C CYS A 111 2.96 -1.36 -10.13
N GLY A 112 2.53 -1.63 -8.90
CA GLY A 112 1.21 -2.19 -8.64
C GLY A 112 0.11 -1.15 -8.76
N TYR A 113 -1.15 -1.59 -8.89
CA TYR A 113 -2.34 -0.79 -8.67
C TYR A 113 -3.49 -1.65 -8.11
N ASP A 114 -4.33 -1.05 -7.28
CA ASP A 114 -5.54 -1.66 -6.72
C ASP A 114 -6.60 -0.58 -6.55
N ALA A 115 -7.68 -0.63 -7.35
CA ALA A 115 -8.75 0.35 -7.34
C ALA A 115 -9.38 0.54 -5.94
N LYS A 116 -9.46 -0.53 -5.15
CA LYS A 116 -10.00 -0.49 -3.78
C LYS A 116 -9.08 0.15 -2.76
N ASN A 117 -7.82 0.39 -3.13
CA ASN A 117 -6.77 0.85 -2.22
C ASN A 117 -5.79 1.81 -2.90
N MET A 118 -6.29 2.66 -3.80
CA MET A 118 -5.47 3.56 -4.64
C MET A 118 -4.52 4.47 -3.85
N GLY A 119 -4.89 4.84 -2.61
CA GLY A 119 -4.01 5.60 -1.72
C GLY A 119 -2.64 4.96 -1.46
N GLU A 120 -2.50 3.64 -1.66
CA GLU A 120 -1.22 2.93 -1.55
C GLU A 120 -0.39 2.97 -2.85
N TYR A 121 -0.99 3.41 -3.96
CA TYR A 121 -0.36 3.32 -5.28
C TYR A 121 -0.17 4.67 -5.98
N THR A 122 -0.81 5.75 -5.51
CA THR A 122 -0.81 7.05 -6.20
C THR A 122 0.61 7.58 -6.42
N GLU A 123 1.44 7.66 -5.37
CA GLU A 123 2.80 8.19 -5.50
C GLU A 123 3.71 7.27 -6.34
N PRO A 124 3.75 5.92 -6.12
CA PRO A 124 4.50 5.03 -7.01
C PRO A 124 4.06 5.11 -8.48
N MET A 125 2.75 5.22 -8.74
CA MET A 125 2.22 5.37 -10.10
C MET A 125 2.61 6.70 -10.72
N ALA A 126 2.54 7.80 -10.00
CA ALA A 126 2.98 9.12 -10.49
C ALA A 126 4.47 9.11 -10.87
N VAL A 127 5.33 8.48 -10.05
CA VAL A 127 6.75 8.26 -10.37
C VAL A 127 6.88 7.44 -11.66
N ALA A 128 6.16 6.31 -11.76
CA ALA A 128 6.21 5.44 -12.94
C ALA A 128 5.76 6.15 -14.22
N LEU A 129 4.69 6.96 -14.16
CA LEU A 129 4.19 7.78 -15.27
C LEU A 129 5.21 8.87 -15.68
N THR A 130 5.85 9.49 -14.68
CA THR A 130 6.90 10.49 -14.92
C THR A 130 8.07 9.88 -15.68
N VAL A 131 8.57 8.72 -15.25
CA VAL A 131 9.65 8.02 -15.95
C VAL A 131 9.21 7.54 -17.33
N ALA A 132 7.98 7.02 -17.48
CA ALA A 132 7.45 6.57 -18.77
C ALA A 132 7.48 7.66 -19.85
N LYS A 133 7.31 8.94 -19.44
CA LYS A 133 7.26 10.07 -20.38
C LYS A 133 8.58 10.82 -20.50
N ASN A 134 9.36 10.89 -19.43
CA ASN A 134 10.56 11.74 -19.39
C ASN A 134 11.87 10.94 -19.35
N GLY A 135 11.80 9.60 -19.25
CA GLY A 135 12.99 8.74 -19.33
C GLY A 135 13.69 8.88 -20.68
N GLN A 136 15.01 8.90 -20.68
CA GLN A 136 15.84 9.00 -21.87
C GLN A 136 15.83 7.70 -22.68
N GLN A 137 16.17 7.79 -23.97
CA GLN A 137 16.15 6.65 -24.89
C GLN A 137 17.51 5.95 -24.99
N ASN A 138 18.30 5.94 -23.92
CA ASN A 138 19.62 5.30 -23.89
C ASN A 138 19.56 3.77 -23.74
N CYS A 139 18.39 3.24 -23.41
CA CYS A 139 18.11 1.81 -23.48
C CYS A 139 16.64 1.58 -23.86
N LYS A 140 16.32 0.35 -24.25
CA LYS A 140 14.90 -0.07 -24.32
C LYS A 140 14.38 -0.15 -22.91
N TYR A 141 13.24 0.48 -22.61
CA TYR A 141 12.62 0.28 -21.32
C TYR A 141 11.11 0.11 -21.42
N LYS A 142 10.55 -0.53 -20.40
CA LYS A 142 9.12 -0.73 -20.24
C LYS A 142 8.70 -0.24 -18.87
N VAL A 143 7.54 0.38 -18.82
CA VAL A 143 6.85 0.67 -17.55
C VAL A 143 5.60 -0.17 -17.50
N VAL A 144 5.48 -1.00 -16.46
CA VAL A 144 4.45 -2.03 -16.34
C VAL A 144 3.62 -1.76 -15.10
N PHE A 145 2.32 -1.61 -15.28
CA PHE A 145 1.36 -1.47 -14.19
C PHE A 145 0.62 -2.79 -14.00
N CYS A 146 0.70 -3.35 -12.79
CA CYS A 146 0.17 -4.67 -12.47
C CYS A 146 -1.02 -4.56 -11.54
N PRO A 147 -2.20 -5.14 -11.87
CA PRO A 147 -3.31 -5.19 -10.94
C PRO A 147 -2.98 -6.05 -9.73
N GLU A 148 -3.37 -5.55 -8.56
CA GLU A 148 -3.26 -6.24 -7.29
C GLU A 148 -4.66 -6.34 -6.63
N ASP A 149 -4.82 -7.24 -5.66
CA ASP A 149 -6.01 -7.32 -4.83
C ASP A 149 -5.57 -7.52 -3.38
N TYR A 150 -5.59 -6.44 -2.59
CA TYR A 150 -5.16 -6.45 -1.18
C TYR A 150 -3.80 -7.13 -0.95
N GLY A 151 -2.80 -6.75 -1.77
CA GLY A 151 -1.44 -7.30 -1.68
C GLY A 151 -1.19 -8.62 -2.39
N LYS A 152 -2.18 -9.20 -3.06
CA LYS A 152 -1.97 -10.31 -4.00
C LYS A 152 -1.35 -9.78 -5.29
N LYS A 153 -0.25 -10.39 -5.70
CA LYS A 153 0.54 -9.97 -6.87
C LYS A 153 0.08 -10.64 -8.18
N THR A 154 -1.22 -10.83 -8.33
CA THR A 154 -1.81 -11.63 -9.42
C THR A 154 -1.40 -11.13 -10.81
N GLY A 155 -1.37 -9.83 -11.03
CA GLY A 155 -0.92 -9.25 -12.30
C GLY A 155 0.54 -9.62 -12.59
N ALA A 156 1.43 -9.41 -11.62
CA ALA A 156 2.86 -9.69 -11.76
C ALA A 156 3.17 -11.19 -11.90
N GLU A 157 2.42 -12.06 -11.20
CA GLU A 157 2.53 -13.51 -11.32
C GLU A 157 2.27 -14.00 -12.76
N ASN A 158 1.39 -13.31 -13.48
CA ASN A 158 1.00 -13.65 -14.86
C ASN A 158 1.77 -12.88 -15.94
N LEU A 159 2.75 -12.03 -15.60
CA LEU A 159 3.60 -11.40 -16.60
C LEU A 159 4.34 -12.43 -17.42
N SER A 160 4.37 -12.23 -18.75
CA SER A 160 5.10 -13.11 -19.67
C SER A 160 6.60 -13.11 -19.35
N ALA A 161 7.23 -14.32 -19.36
CA ALA A 161 8.67 -14.45 -19.24
C ALA A 161 9.44 -13.74 -20.37
N ASP A 162 8.83 -13.55 -21.55
CA ASP A 162 9.43 -12.81 -22.68
C ASP A 162 9.74 -11.36 -22.33
N LEU A 163 9.05 -10.79 -21.34
CA LEU A 163 9.33 -9.45 -20.83
C LEU A 163 10.74 -9.34 -20.22
N PHE A 164 11.26 -10.46 -19.77
CA PHE A 164 12.51 -10.58 -19.01
C PHE A 164 13.61 -11.37 -19.76
N SER A 165 13.40 -11.71 -21.03
CA SER A 165 14.31 -12.57 -21.81
C SER A 165 15.71 -11.97 -22.00
N ASP A 166 15.82 -10.63 -22.08
CA ASP A 166 17.08 -9.93 -22.32
C ASP A 166 17.83 -9.53 -21.04
N ASN A 167 17.57 -10.23 -19.91
CA ASN A 167 18.15 -9.97 -18.59
C ASN A 167 18.07 -8.49 -18.17
N PRO A 168 16.87 -7.90 -18.12
CA PRO A 168 16.74 -6.47 -17.84
C PRO A 168 17.14 -6.11 -16.41
N ARG A 169 17.45 -4.84 -16.21
CA ARG A 169 17.45 -4.22 -14.88
C ARG A 169 16.01 -3.93 -14.49
N VAL A 170 15.55 -4.45 -13.36
CA VAL A 170 14.15 -4.37 -12.94
C VAL A 170 14.00 -3.59 -11.65
N PHE A 171 13.21 -2.53 -11.69
CA PHE A 171 12.78 -1.77 -10.54
C PHE A 171 11.31 -2.04 -10.23
N TYR A 172 11.01 -2.35 -8.98
CA TYR A 172 9.64 -2.37 -8.49
C TYR A 172 9.39 -1.16 -7.58
N LEU A 173 8.42 -0.34 -7.95
CA LEU A 173 8.01 0.84 -7.19
C LEU A 173 6.83 0.49 -6.31
N GLY A 174 6.99 0.62 -5.01
CA GLY A 174 5.91 0.42 -4.04
C GLY A 174 5.88 1.52 -2.99
N LYS A 175 4.72 1.77 -2.41
CA LYS A 175 4.61 2.67 -1.26
C LYS A 175 5.25 2.03 -0.05
N SER A 176 6.04 2.79 0.67
CA SER A 176 6.70 2.32 1.89
C SER A 176 6.56 3.34 3.01
N GLY A 177 6.57 2.86 4.25
CA GLY A 177 6.61 3.72 5.43
C GLY A 177 7.88 4.54 5.58
N THR A 178 8.96 4.07 4.94
CA THR A 178 10.27 4.74 4.93
C THR A 178 10.81 4.73 3.51
N SER A 179 11.45 5.86 3.13
CA SER A 179 12.15 5.92 1.85
C SER A 179 13.36 4.99 1.86
N LYS A 180 13.38 4.02 0.94
CA LYS A 180 14.48 3.07 0.83
C LYS A 180 14.56 2.48 -0.57
N ALA A 181 15.78 2.14 -0.98
CA ALA A 181 16.01 1.18 -2.04
C ALA A 181 16.51 -0.12 -1.41
N THR A 182 16.11 -1.27 -1.93
CA THR A 182 16.55 -2.55 -1.41
C THR A 182 16.56 -3.64 -2.46
N GLN A 183 17.46 -4.59 -2.27
CA GLN A 183 17.53 -5.85 -2.99
C GLN A 183 17.18 -7.03 -2.08
N VAL A 184 16.62 -6.75 -0.90
CA VAL A 184 16.12 -7.76 0.06
C VAL A 184 14.69 -7.41 0.44
N THR A 185 13.75 -8.30 0.11
CA THR A 185 12.32 -8.11 0.41
C THR A 185 11.75 -9.32 1.14
N GLY A 186 10.70 -9.07 1.90
CA GLY A 186 10.08 -10.07 2.75
C GLY A 186 9.41 -11.20 1.97
N GLY A 187 9.32 -12.35 2.63
CA GLY A 187 8.41 -13.41 2.28
C GLY A 187 7.06 -13.20 2.95
N PHE A 188 6.09 -13.99 2.52
CA PHE A 188 4.71 -13.91 2.99
C PHE A 188 4.21 -15.29 3.43
N ARG A 189 3.40 -15.31 4.48
CA ARG A 189 2.63 -16.47 4.94
C ARG A 189 1.20 -16.03 5.20
N GLN A 190 0.24 -16.84 4.76
CA GLN A 190 -1.16 -16.67 5.14
C GLN A 190 -1.65 -17.91 5.86
N TYR A 191 -2.41 -17.68 6.91
CA TYR A 191 -2.99 -18.72 7.73
C TYR A 191 -4.49 -18.55 7.81
N GLU A 192 -5.22 -19.66 7.81
CA GLU A 192 -6.63 -19.72 8.16
C GLU A 192 -6.80 -20.53 9.46
N LEU A 193 -7.44 -19.90 10.46
CA LEU A 193 -7.88 -20.56 11.68
C LEU A 193 -9.39 -20.73 11.56
N TYR A 194 -9.89 -21.94 11.76
CA TYR A 194 -11.32 -22.21 11.57
C TYR A 194 -11.84 -23.28 12.49
N GLU A 195 -13.14 -23.17 12.86
CA GLU A 195 -13.82 -24.17 13.69
C GLU A 195 -15.34 -24.11 13.45
N LYS A 196 -16.00 -25.24 13.62
CA LYS A 196 -17.46 -25.35 13.59
C LYS A 196 -18.04 -24.85 14.92
N LEU A 197 -18.87 -23.81 14.85
CA LEU A 197 -19.44 -23.16 16.02
C LEU A 197 -20.67 -23.90 16.53
N LYS A 198 -20.79 -23.98 17.85
CA LYS A 198 -21.97 -24.52 18.57
C LYS A 198 -22.71 -23.35 19.21
N TYR A 199 -24.03 -23.39 19.09
CA TYR A 199 -24.93 -22.35 19.60
C TYR A 199 -25.86 -22.88 20.66
N THR A 200 -26.32 -21.97 21.51
CA THR A 200 -27.36 -22.17 22.51
C THR A 200 -28.29 -20.97 22.52
N VAL A 201 -29.41 -21.08 23.24
CA VAL A 201 -30.24 -19.93 23.58
C VAL A 201 -29.50 -19.05 24.58
N PRO A 202 -29.69 -17.72 24.57
CA PRO A 202 -29.08 -16.84 25.56
C PRO A 202 -29.52 -17.17 26.99
N ASP A 203 -28.56 -17.19 27.91
CA ASP A 203 -28.82 -17.26 29.33
C ASP A 203 -29.01 -15.87 29.96
N PHE A 204 -28.53 -14.83 29.31
CA PHE A 204 -28.64 -13.42 29.69
C PHE A 204 -29.74 -12.71 28.91
N ASP A 205 -30.08 -11.47 29.31
CA ASP A 205 -31.32 -10.79 28.93
C ASP A 205 -31.11 -9.40 28.27
N LYS A 206 -29.84 -8.95 28.06
CA LYS A 206 -29.57 -7.64 27.47
C LYS A 206 -28.44 -7.71 26.42
N ALA A 207 -28.76 -7.32 25.20
CA ALA A 207 -27.83 -7.40 24.06
C ALA A 207 -27.24 -6.05 23.69
N TYR A 208 -25.95 -6.06 23.39
CA TYR A 208 -25.22 -4.89 22.89
C TYR A 208 -24.47 -5.22 21.60
N ARG A 209 -24.45 -4.26 20.68
CA ARG A 209 -23.63 -4.28 19.49
C ARG A 209 -22.50 -3.29 19.62
N ILE A 210 -21.25 -3.76 19.49
CA ILE A 210 -20.03 -2.98 19.56
C ILE A 210 -19.43 -2.91 18.16
N LYS A 211 -19.04 -1.70 17.71
CA LYS A 211 -18.50 -1.47 16.36
C LYS A 211 -17.28 -0.56 16.40
N ILE A 212 -16.30 -0.89 15.57
CA ILE A 212 -15.20 0.00 15.18
C ILE A 212 -15.28 0.17 13.67
N LYS A 213 -15.15 1.42 13.17
CA LYS A 213 -15.24 1.76 11.75
C LYS A 213 -14.19 2.81 11.39
N ASN A 214 -14.03 2.98 10.06
CA ASN A 214 -13.20 4.02 9.47
C ASN A 214 -11.72 3.96 9.91
N VAL A 215 -11.25 2.77 10.31
CA VAL A 215 -9.81 2.53 10.46
C VAL A 215 -9.19 2.60 9.06
N PRO A 216 -8.12 3.39 8.83
CA PRO A 216 -7.44 3.41 7.56
C PRO A 216 -6.95 2.02 7.16
N SER A 217 -7.52 1.47 6.09
CA SER A 217 -7.13 0.16 5.57
C SER A 217 -5.94 0.32 4.65
N GLU A 218 -4.89 -0.43 4.92
CA GLU A 218 -3.67 -0.49 4.12
C GLU A 218 -3.19 -1.94 4.05
N VAL A 219 -2.38 -2.25 3.06
CA VAL A 219 -1.65 -3.51 3.04
C VAL A 219 -0.68 -3.54 4.24
N MET A 220 -0.60 -4.68 4.92
CA MET A 220 0.29 -4.85 6.06
C MET A 220 1.75 -4.61 5.66
N GLY A 221 2.55 -4.06 6.58
CA GLY A 221 3.95 -3.74 6.32
C GLY A 221 4.62 -3.07 7.51
N SER A 222 5.70 -2.35 7.27
CA SER A 222 6.54 -1.71 8.31
C SER A 222 5.79 -0.74 9.23
N LYS A 223 4.66 -0.19 8.79
CA LYS A 223 3.81 0.74 9.59
C LYS A 223 2.79 0.05 10.52
N MET A 224 2.75 -1.28 10.56
CA MET A 224 1.76 -2.02 11.37
C MET A 224 1.70 -1.60 12.84
N GLY A 225 2.80 -1.11 13.42
CA GLY A 225 2.85 -0.70 14.83
C GLY A 225 2.15 0.62 15.17
N SER A 226 1.87 1.46 14.18
CA SER A 226 1.29 2.80 14.38
C SER A 226 -0.23 2.84 14.22
N LYS A 227 -0.83 1.84 13.58
CA LYS A 227 -2.26 1.80 13.27
C LYS A 227 -3.04 0.85 14.16
N PRO A 228 -4.30 1.17 14.50
CA PRO A 228 -5.16 0.23 15.18
C PRO A 228 -5.58 -0.91 14.23
N ASN A 229 -5.83 -2.08 14.81
CA ASN A 229 -6.51 -3.17 14.12
C ASN A 229 -7.89 -3.34 14.77
N ALA A 230 -8.96 -3.10 14.03
CA ALA A 230 -10.33 -3.11 14.57
C ALA A 230 -10.70 -4.46 15.19
N ILE A 231 -10.28 -5.59 14.59
CA ILE A 231 -10.56 -6.94 15.10
C ILE A 231 -9.81 -7.17 16.42
N LYS A 232 -8.49 -6.87 16.45
CA LYS A 232 -7.67 -7.07 17.65
C LYS A 232 -8.11 -6.17 18.80
N THR A 233 -8.60 -4.95 18.50
CA THR A 233 -9.13 -4.02 19.51
C THR A 233 -10.36 -4.61 20.20
N ILE A 234 -11.32 -5.16 19.46
CA ILE A 234 -12.47 -5.87 20.03
C ILE A 234 -12.01 -7.11 20.79
N GLY A 235 -11.08 -7.90 20.26
CA GLY A 235 -10.51 -9.06 20.94
C GLY A 235 -9.90 -8.72 22.29
N ASN A 236 -9.14 -7.62 22.39
CA ASN A 236 -8.57 -7.14 23.64
C ASN A 236 -9.65 -6.65 24.62
N LEU A 237 -10.74 -6.04 24.14
CA LEU A 237 -11.89 -5.68 24.96
C LEU A 237 -12.53 -6.91 25.61
N LEU A 238 -12.78 -7.97 24.83
CA LEU A 238 -13.36 -9.23 25.35
C LEU A 238 -12.45 -9.87 26.39
N ALA A 239 -11.15 -9.88 26.16
CA ALA A 239 -10.17 -10.37 27.13
C ALA A 239 -10.19 -9.55 28.43
N ASN A 240 -10.35 -8.22 28.33
CA ASN A 240 -10.53 -7.34 29.49
C ASN A 240 -11.81 -7.64 30.24
N PHE A 241 -12.93 -7.85 29.57
CA PHE A 241 -14.19 -8.26 30.21
C PHE A 241 -13.99 -9.56 31.02
N LYS A 242 -13.39 -10.57 30.40
CA LYS A 242 -13.11 -11.85 31.06
C LYS A 242 -12.17 -11.71 32.26
N SER A 243 -11.09 -10.95 32.13
CA SER A 243 -10.11 -10.74 33.21
C SER A 243 -10.68 -9.99 34.42
N THR A 244 -11.74 -9.24 34.24
CA THR A 244 -12.46 -8.48 35.28
C THR A 244 -13.75 -9.18 35.74
N SER A 245 -13.87 -10.47 35.46
CA SER A 245 -14.99 -11.31 35.84
C SER A 245 -16.36 -10.78 35.40
N MET A 246 -16.41 -10.14 34.25
CA MET A 246 -17.66 -9.79 33.60
C MET A 246 -18.12 -10.97 32.77
N LEU A 247 -19.34 -11.40 33.00
CA LEU A 247 -19.97 -12.50 32.27
C LEU A 247 -20.65 -11.96 31.02
N PHE A 248 -20.44 -12.63 29.88
CA PHE A 248 -21.05 -12.31 28.61
C PHE A 248 -21.09 -13.52 27.68
N GLU A 249 -21.98 -13.48 26.71
CA GLU A 249 -22.12 -14.44 25.65
C GLU A 249 -21.90 -13.73 24.31
N VAL A 250 -21.28 -14.40 23.35
CA VAL A 250 -21.05 -13.85 22.00
C VAL A 250 -22.09 -14.41 21.04
N SER A 251 -22.79 -13.56 20.30
CA SER A 251 -23.70 -13.99 19.24
C SER A 251 -23.04 -13.98 17.86
N SER A 252 -22.30 -12.93 17.55
CA SER A 252 -21.63 -12.79 16.24
C SER A 252 -20.36 -11.99 16.39
N PHE A 253 -19.32 -12.33 15.59
CA PHE A 253 -18.11 -11.54 15.46
C PHE A 253 -17.67 -11.51 14.00
N TYR A 254 -17.47 -10.30 13.45
CA TYR A 254 -17.10 -10.10 12.04
C TYR A 254 -16.18 -8.88 11.91
N GLY A 255 -15.36 -8.87 10.87
CA GLY A 255 -14.49 -7.72 10.55
C GLY A 255 -13.50 -8.03 9.47
N GLY A 256 -12.99 -6.96 8.85
CA GLY A 256 -11.96 -7.00 7.83
C GLY A 256 -12.37 -7.68 6.53
N SER A 257 -11.46 -7.70 5.58
CA SER A 257 -11.72 -8.17 4.21
C SER A 257 -10.72 -9.22 3.73
N SER A 258 -9.42 -9.06 4.05
CA SER A 258 -8.32 -9.90 3.57
C SER A 258 -7.28 -10.08 4.69
N ALA A 259 -6.55 -11.20 4.67
CA ALA A 259 -5.48 -11.50 5.63
C ALA A 259 -4.37 -10.42 5.63
N SER A 260 -4.04 -9.89 4.46
CA SER A 260 -2.95 -8.94 4.26
C SER A 260 -3.35 -7.46 4.41
N ALA A 261 -4.65 -7.15 4.58
CA ALA A 261 -5.12 -5.79 4.79
C ALA A 261 -5.40 -5.50 6.26
N ILE A 262 -5.03 -4.31 6.75
CA ILE A 262 -5.42 -3.83 8.08
C ILE A 262 -6.96 -3.66 8.07
N PRO A 263 -7.70 -4.27 9.02
CA PRO A 263 -9.16 -4.19 9.05
C PRO A 263 -9.67 -2.77 9.23
N SER A 264 -10.41 -2.25 8.25
CA SER A 264 -11.07 -0.95 8.34
C SER A 264 -12.24 -0.92 9.33
N SER A 265 -12.81 -2.09 9.62
CA SER A 265 -13.94 -2.20 10.52
C SER A 265 -14.02 -3.57 11.18
N ALA A 266 -14.63 -3.60 12.36
CA ALA A 266 -15.06 -4.83 13.02
C ALA A 266 -16.31 -4.59 13.85
N GLY A 267 -17.09 -5.64 14.08
CA GLY A 267 -18.27 -5.59 14.90
C GLY A 267 -18.52 -6.90 15.62
N ILE A 268 -19.05 -6.81 16.83
CA ILE A 268 -19.44 -7.95 17.65
C ILE A 268 -20.81 -7.68 18.31
N THR A 269 -21.62 -8.72 18.44
CA THR A 269 -22.83 -8.69 19.26
C THR A 269 -22.61 -9.59 20.47
N ILE A 270 -22.82 -9.03 21.65
CA ILE A 270 -22.72 -9.76 22.93
C ILE A 270 -24.03 -9.64 23.70
N VAL A 271 -24.26 -10.60 24.59
CA VAL A 271 -25.38 -10.60 25.53
C VAL A 271 -24.81 -10.64 26.94
N ILE A 272 -25.37 -9.83 27.85
CA ILE A 272 -24.96 -9.70 29.25
C ILE A 272 -26.19 -9.76 30.15
N ASN A 273 -25.99 -9.99 31.44
CA ASN A 273 -27.05 -9.80 32.38
C ASN A 273 -27.39 -8.32 32.54
N SER A 274 -28.68 -7.97 32.50
CA SER A 274 -29.13 -6.57 32.59
C SER A 274 -28.68 -5.89 33.89
N SER A 275 -28.48 -6.66 34.97
CA SER A 275 -27.92 -6.16 36.25
C SER A 275 -26.47 -5.66 36.12
N ASP A 276 -25.72 -6.11 35.12
CA ASP A 276 -24.34 -5.71 34.86
C ASP A 276 -24.23 -4.56 33.83
N ALA A 277 -25.37 -4.03 33.34
CA ALA A 277 -25.38 -3.01 32.26
C ALA A 277 -24.55 -1.78 32.63
N SER A 278 -24.70 -1.20 33.81
CA SER A 278 -23.89 -0.03 34.20
C SER A 278 -22.40 -0.32 34.26
N LYS A 279 -22.01 -1.53 34.74
CA LYS A 279 -20.60 -1.96 34.76
C LYS A 279 -20.05 -2.16 33.36
N PHE A 280 -20.89 -2.65 32.45
CA PHE A 280 -20.52 -2.78 31.04
C PHE A 280 -20.29 -1.41 30.38
N GLU A 281 -21.24 -0.48 30.53
CA GLU A 281 -21.20 0.87 30.01
C GLU A 281 -19.96 1.61 30.50
N ASP A 282 -19.66 1.59 31.80
CA ASP A 282 -18.43 2.16 32.39
C ASP A 282 -17.14 1.60 31.78
N LYS A 283 -17.12 0.31 31.40
CA LYS A 283 -15.96 -0.32 30.76
C LYS A 283 -15.85 0.06 29.31
N MET A 284 -16.98 0.16 28.60
CA MET A 284 -17.00 0.60 27.21
C MET A 284 -16.54 2.04 27.10
N ASP A 285 -17.04 2.94 27.93
CA ASP A 285 -16.66 4.36 27.89
C ASP A 285 -15.15 4.53 28.12
N LYS A 286 -14.57 3.83 29.09
CA LYS A 286 -13.11 3.82 29.33
C LYS A 286 -12.31 3.22 28.16
N ALA A 287 -12.84 2.20 27.52
CA ALA A 287 -12.18 1.58 26.36
C ALA A 287 -12.20 2.50 25.14
N ILE A 288 -13.33 3.17 24.92
CA ILE A 288 -13.51 4.17 23.85
C ILE A 288 -12.61 5.38 24.10
N GLU A 289 -12.65 5.98 25.31
CA GLU A 289 -11.79 7.10 25.67
C GLU A 289 -10.32 6.79 25.40
N LYS A 290 -9.80 5.69 25.94
CA LYS A 290 -8.41 5.28 25.74
C LYS A 290 -8.05 5.04 24.26
N PHE A 291 -8.99 4.52 23.47
CA PHE A 291 -8.78 4.29 22.04
C PHE A 291 -8.76 5.59 21.28
N MET A 292 -9.72 6.49 21.54
CA MET A 292 -9.82 7.80 20.88
C MET A 292 -8.64 8.68 21.26
N ASP A 293 -8.21 8.75 22.51
CA ASP A 293 -7.02 9.49 22.98
C ASP A 293 -5.75 9.06 22.22
N LYS A 294 -5.68 7.79 21.83
CA LYS A 294 -4.50 7.28 21.14
C LYS A 294 -4.51 7.53 19.62
N TYR A 295 -5.69 7.51 19.00
CA TYR A 295 -5.78 7.42 17.55
C TYR A 295 -6.56 8.54 16.86
N SER A 296 -7.39 9.33 17.56
CA SER A 296 -8.27 10.32 16.94
C SER A 296 -7.54 11.53 16.38
N GLU A 297 -6.35 11.87 16.91
CA GLU A 297 -5.52 12.96 16.38
C GLU A 297 -5.01 12.62 14.97
N ASP A 298 -4.48 11.39 14.79
CA ASP A 298 -3.96 10.93 13.50
C ASP A 298 -5.08 10.51 12.54
N TYR A 299 -6.21 10.03 13.07
CA TYR A 299 -7.32 9.44 12.30
C TYR A 299 -8.67 9.94 12.77
N PRO A 300 -9.05 11.20 12.47
CA PRO A 300 -10.25 11.86 13.03
C PRO A 300 -11.58 11.20 12.64
N GLU A 301 -11.60 10.42 11.55
CA GLU A 301 -12.80 9.73 11.06
C GLU A 301 -13.07 8.38 11.77
N ILE A 302 -12.16 7.91 12.64
CA ILE A 302 -12.34 6.64 13.34
C ILE A 302 -13.53 6.73 14.30
N GLU A 303 -14.37 5.70 14.27
CA GLU A 303 -15.49 5.54 15.17
C GLU A 303 -15.29 4.29 16.04
N TYR A 304 -15.50 4.41 17.35
CA TYR A 304 -15.64 3.29 18.27
C TYR A 304 -16.90 3.48 19.10
N THR A 305 -17.91 2.66 18.85
CA THR A 305 -19.27 2.84 19.40
C THR A 305 -19.82 1.55 19.97
N TYR A 306 -20.80 1.68 20.87
CA TYR A 306 -21.68 0.59 21.28
C TYR A 306 -23.12 1.09 21.35
N GLU A 307 -24.06 0.18 21.14
CA GLU A 307 -25.50 0.45 21.19
C GLU A 307 -26.23 -0.78 21.72
N GLU A 308 -27.29 -0.59 22.49
CA GLU A 308 -28.24 -1.65 22.81
C GLU A 308 -28.92 -2.13 21.50
N THR A 309 -29.16 -3.42 21.38
CA THR A 309 -29.74 -4.02 20.18
C THR A 309 -30.74 -5.11 20.53
N ASP A 310 -31.53 -5.53 19.55
CA ASP A 310 -32.47 -6.65 19.74
C ASP A 310 -31.74 -7.91 20.20
N MET A 311 -32.40 -8.68 21.06
CA MET A 311 -31.90 -9.95 21.56
C MET A 311 -31.71 -10.93 20.40
N PRO A 312 -30.52 -11.51 20.25
CA PRO A 312 -30.30 -12.55 19.25
C PRO A 312 -31.04 -13.83 19.63
N SER A 313 -31.48 -14.57 18.63
CA SER A 313 -32.12 -15.89 18.88
C SER A 313 -31.16 -16.94 19.43
N ASN A 314 -29.84 -16.79 19.12
CA ASN A 314 -28.81 -17.72 19.53
C ASN A 314 -27.51 -16.98 19.90
N VAL A 315 -26.78 -17.57 20.84
CA VAL A 315 -25.42 -17.18 21.22
C VAL A 315 -24.50 -18.41 21.12
N LEU A 316 -23.21 -18.18 21.04
CA LEU A 316 -22.20 -19.24 21.14
C LEU A 316 -22.26 -19.90 22.51
N THR A 317 -22.02 -21.21 22.56
CA THR A 317 -21.86 -21.87 23.86
C THR A 317 -20.73 -21.23 24.64
N LYS A 318 -20.73 -21.42 25.95
CA LYS A 318 -19.67 -20.89 26.82
C LYS A 318 -18.26 -21.30 26.34
N ASN A 319 -18.09 -22.56 25.94
CA ASN A 319 -16.81 -23.06 25.45
C ASN A 319 -16.35 -22.35 24.17
N GLU A 320 -17.27 -22.13 23.20
CA GLU A 320 -16.96 -21.42 21.98
C GLU A 320 -16.63 -19.94 22.26
N THR A 321 -17.39 -19.29 23.15
CA THR A 321 -17.08 -17.92 23.59
C THR A 321 -15.69 -17.85 24.22
N ASP A 322 -15.36 -18.79 25.15
CA ASP A 322 -14.06 -18.85 25.82
C ASP A 322 -12.91 -19.10 24.84
N ASN A 323 -13.11 -19.98 23.84
CA ASN A 323 -12.13 -20.26 22.79
C ASN A 323 -11.86 -19.01 21.91
N ILE A 324 -12.92 -18.31 21.47
CA ILE A 324 -12.77 -17.08 20.67
C ILE A 324 -12.03 -15.99 21.46
N VAL A 325 -12.36 -15.78 22.73
CA VAL A 325 -11.67 -14.80 23.58
C VAL A 325 -10.19 -15.16 23.73
N SER A 326 -9.89 -16.43 24.00
CA SER A 326 -8.51 -16.91 24.15
C SER A 326 -7.73 -16.76 22.84
N LEU A 327 -8.35 -17.12 21.71
CA LEU A 327 -7.76 -16.98 20.39
C LEU A 327 -7.47 -15.51 20.04
N MET A 328 -8.42 -14.60 20.26
CA MET A 328 -8.22 -13.18 20.00
C MET A 328 -7.17 -12.55 20.93
N TYR A 329 -7.04 -13.02 22.15
CA TYR A 329 -6.01 -12.55 23.07
C TYR A 329 -4.62 -13.00 22.65
N THR A 330 -4.45 -14.29 22.28
CA THR A 330 -3.16 -14.92 21.96
C THR A 330 -2.71 -14.68 20.53
N ALA A 331 -3.64 -14.45 19.59
CA ALA A 331 -3.30 -14.23 18.17
C ALA A 331 -2.37 -13.03 18.01
N LEU A 332 -1.29 -13.26 17.25
CA LEU A 332 -0.26 -12.25 16.98
C LEU A 332 -0.80 -11.15 16.04
N ASN A 333 -0.49 -9.90 16.34
CA ASN A 333 -0.88 -8.76 15.52
C ASN A 333 0.04 -7.56 15.73
N GLY A 334 0.50 -6.95 14.65
CA GLY A 334 1.38 -5.79 14.68
C GLY A 334 2.83 -6.14 14.36
N VAL A 335 3.77 -5.34 14.86
CA VAL A 335 5.20 -5.61 14.73
C VAL A 335 5.55 -6.81 15.62
N TYR A 336 6.06 -7.87 14.98
CA TYR A 336 6.49 -9.09 15.69
C TYR A 336 7.94 -8.94 16.18
N ASN A 337 8.84 -8.44 15.32
CA ASN A 337 10.24 -8.25 15.68
C ASN A 337 10.85 -7.02 14.98
N LYS A 338 11.89 -6.46 15.62
CA LYS A 338 12.75 -5.39 15.11
C LYS A 338 14.21 -5.81 15.23
N ASP A 339 15.08 -5.30 14.36
CA ASP A 339 16.52 -5.42 14.49
C ASP A 339 17.09 -4.46 15.55
N ASP A 340 18.42 -4.53 15.77
CA ASP A 340 19.12 -3.71 16.76
C ASP A 340 19.06 -2.21 16.44
N ASP A 341 18.85 -1.86 15.16
CA ASP A 341 18.69 -0.48 14.69
C ASP A 341 17.23 0.02 14.80
N GLY A 342 16.33 -0.84 15.25
CA GLY A 342 14.90 -0.54 15.41
C GLY A 342 14.07 -0.69 14.11
N ASN A 343 14.65 -1.17 13.02
CA ASN A 343 13.92 -1.47 11.80
C ASN A 343 12.99 -2.68 11.99
N VAL A 344 11.83 -2.63 11.38
CA VAL A 344 10.87 -3.73 11.44
C VAL A 344 11.38 -4.91 10.61
N VAL A 345 11.52 -6.08 11.23
CA VAL A 345 11.97 -7.33 10.59
C VAL A 345 10.80 -8.25 10.27
N ALA A 346 9.81 -8.31 11.15
CA ALA A 346 8.65 -9.17 11.01
C ALA A 346 7.37 -8.50 11.50
N VAL A 347 6.28 -8.74 10.79
CA VAL A 347 4.94 -8.23 11.12
C VAL A 347 3.90 -9.31 10.96
N THR A 348 2.80 -9.18 11.71
CA THR A 348 1.63 -10.06 11.64
C THR A 348 0.35 -9.23 11.60
N ASN A 349 -0.69 -9.74 10.96
CA ASN A 349 -1.98 -9.07 10.86
C ASN A 349 -3.15 -10.05 10.99
N ILE A 350 -4.09 -9.74 11.85
CA ILE A 350 -5.41 -10.40 11.86
C ILE A 350 -6.28 -9.60 10.88
N GLY A 351 -6.37 -10.07 9.64
CA GLY A 351 -6.96 -9.28 8.56
C GLY A 351 -8.45 -9.52 8.34
N LYS A 352 -8.99 -10.66 8.81
CA LYS A 352 -10.41 -10.99 8.66
C LYS A 352 -10.90 -11.93 9.75
N ILE A 353 -12.12 -11.71 10.22
CA ILE A 353 -12.86 -12.62 11.08
C ILE A 353 -14.31 -12.73 10.64
N SER A 354 -14.89 -13.93 10.72
CA SER A 354 -16.30 -14.19 10.45
C SER A 354 -16.78 -15.36 11.29
N SER A 355 -17.95 -15.22 11.91
CA SER A 355 -18.69 -16.27 12.60
C SER A 355 -20.01 -16.62 11.90
N LYS A 356 -20.06 -16.49 10.57
CA LYS A 356 -21.27 -16.76 9.76
C LYS A 356 -21.43 -18.25 9.46
N ASP A 357 -22.65 -18.65 9.18
CA ASP A 357 -23.02 -19.99 8.68
C ASP A 357 -22.53 -21.14 9.57
N GLY A 358 -22.47 -20.90 10.88
CA GLY A 358 -22.01 -21.88 11.84
C GLY A 358 -20.52 -22.18 11.82
N MET A 359 -19.72 -21.34 11.18
CA MET A 359 -18.26 -21.47 11.09
C MET A 359 -17.55 -20.22 11.59
N LEU A 360 -16.59 -20.40 12.48
CA LEU A 360 -15.56 -19.41 12.73
C LEU A 360 -14.50 -19.50 11.63
N LYS A 361 -14.16 -18.37 11.03
CA LYS A 361 -13.03 -18.26 10.11
C LYS A 361 -12.24 -17.01 10.43
N ILE A 362 -10.94 -17.15 10.61
CA ILE A 362 -10.01 -16.05 10.87
C ILE A 362 -8.86 -16.16 9.88
N ALA A 363 -8.67 -15.13 9.08
CA ALA A 363 -7.54 -15.05 8.17
C ALA A 363 -6.46 -14.14 8.75
N VAL A 364 -5.26 -14.66 8.83
CA VAL A 364 -4.07 -14.01 9.40
C VAL A 364 -2.95 -14.04 8.37
N ALA A 365 -2.11 -13.01 8.37
CA ALA A 365 -0.91 -13.00 7.54
C ALA A 365 0.33 -12.63 8.35
N ALA A 366 1.50 -13.05 7.85
CA ALA A 366 2.81 -12.65 8.33
C ALA A 366 3.72 -12.27 7.17
N MET A 367 4.56 -11.25 7.37
CA MET A 367 5.63 -10.86 6.45
C MET A 367 6.94 -10.71 7.22
N SER A 368 8.05 -11.17 6.64
CA SER A 368 9.38 -10.97 7.19
C SER A 368 10.44 -11.17 6.12
N TYR A 369 11.57 -10.45 6.21
CA TYR A 369 12.76 -10.76 5.45
C TYR A 369 13.73 -11.73 6.18
N SER A 370 13.26 -12.31 7.31
CA SER A 370 13.92 -13.42 8.01
C SER A 370 13.07 -14.68 7.91
N SER A 371 13.66 -15.75 7.39
CA SER A 371 13.01 -17.07 7.35
C SER A 371 12.76 -17.64 8.75
N GLU A 372 13.65 -17.36 9.71
CA GLU A 372 13.53 -17.78 11.08
C GLU A 372 12.23 -17.24 11.72
N TYR A 373 11.99 -15.92 11.62
CA TYR A 373 10.78 -15.34 12.16
C TYR A 373 9.51 -15.80 11.45
N LEU A 374 9.54 -16.10 10.15
CA LEU A 374 8.39 -16.69 9.46
C LEU A 374 8.07 -18.09 10.01
N GLU A 375 9.07 -18.89 10.30
CA GLU A 375 8.86 -20.21 10.90
C GLU A 375 8.44 -20.11 12.37
N GLU A 376 9.02 -19.23 13.18
CA GLU A 376 8.56 -18.97 14.57
C GLU A 376 7.09 -18.55 14.61
N ILE A 377 6.65 -17.65 13.71
CA ILE A 377 5.25 -17.25 13.63
C ILE A 377 4.36 -18.44 13.23
N THR A 378 4.84 -19.27 12.29
CA THR A 378 4.12 -20.48 11.86
C THR A 378 3.90 -21.45 13.02
N GLU A 379 4.94 -21.74 13.80
CA GLU A 379 4.86 -22.59 14.98
C GLU A 379 3.99 -21.98 16.09
N SER A 380 4.06 -20.65 16.24
CA SER A 380 3.19 -19.93 17.20
C SER A 380 1.72 -20.12 16.83
N TYR A 381 1.32 -19.97 15.56
CA TYR A 381 -0.06 -20.18 15.15
C TYR A 381 -0.49 -21.65 15.26
N ARG A 382 0.40 -22.60 15.00
CA ARG A 382 0.14 -24.03 15.25
C ARG A 382 -0.13 -24.30 16.74
N THR A 383 0.66 -23.70 17.62
CA THR A 383 0.50 -23.81 19.07
C THR A 383 -0.80 -23.15 19.55
N ILE A 384 -1.08 -21.92 19.10
CA ILE A 384 -2.30 -21.16 19.42
C ILE A 384 -3.54 -21.95 18.98
N SER A 385 -3.53 -22.55 17.79
CA SER A 385 -4.65 -23.33 17.29
C SER A 385 -4.96 -24.52 18.19
N GLY A 386 -3.93 -25.25 18.63
CA GLY A 386 -4.08 -26.36 19.57
C GLY A 386 -4.61 -25.93 20.94
N LEU A 387 -4.12 -24.82 21.48
CA LEU A 387 -4.56 -24.29 22.78
C LEU A 387 -6.00 -23.77 22.76
N CYS A 388 -6.44 -23.23 21.62
CA CYS A 388 -7.77 -22.63 21.45
C CYS A 388 -8.79 -23.59 20.80
N ASN A 389 -8.43 -24.86 20.59
CA ASN A 389 -9.27 -25.88 19.93
C ASN A 389 -9.85 -25.41 18.59
N VAL A 390 -9.03 -24.79 17.76
CA VAL A 390 -9.38 -24.42 16.38
C VAL A 390 -8.47 -25.15 15.40
N ASN A 391 -8.97 -25.42 14.21
CA ASN A 391 -8.16 -25.96 13.13
C ASN A 391 -7.26 -24.86 12.54
N TYR A 392 -6.16 -25.27 11.90
CA TYR A 392 -5.15 -24.40 11.36
C TYR A 392 -4.67 -24.91 10.01
N ASP A 393 -4.64 -24.02 9.03
CA ASP A 393 -4.01 -24.26 7.73
C ASP A 393 -3.11 -23.07 7.34
N CYS A 394 -1.92 -23.36 6.81
CA CYS A 394 -1.11 -22.39 6.12
C CYS A 394 -1.49 -22.41 4.63
N THR A 395 -2.32 -21.45 4.22
CA THR A 395 -2.97 -21.43 2.91
C THR A 395 -2.12 -20.82 1.82
N GLU A 396 -1.11 -20.03 2.17
CA GLU A 396 -0.20 -19.41 1.21
C GLU A 396 1.20 -19.24 1.78
N LYS A 397 2.22 -19.55 0.96
CA LYS A 397 3.64 -19.36 1.28
C LYS A 397 4.34 -18.72 0.09
N LYS A 398 4.99 -17.57 0.32
CA LYS A 398 5.87 -16.94 -0.66
C LYS A 398 7.26 -16.79 -0.05
N GLY A 399 8.29 -17.00 -0.87
CA GLY A 399 9.68 -16.93 -0.45
C GLY A 399 10.14 -15.53 -0.09
N ILE A 400 11.34 -15.44 0.43
CA ILE A 400 12.08 -14.19 0.63
C ILE A 400 12.93 -13.96 -0.63
N TYR A 401 12.95 -12.72 -1.14
CA TYR A 401 13.94 -12.34 -2.14
C TYR A 401 15.16 -11.73 -1.42
N ASN A 402 16.32 -12.32 -1.67
CA ASN A 402 17.59 -11.81 -1.15
C ASN A 402 18.61 -11.72 -2.29
N GLY A 403 18.77 -10.52 -2.82
CA GLY A 403 19.72 -10.18 -3.87
C GLY A 403 21.06 -9.64 -3.38
N ASP A 404 21.22 -9.46 -2.05
CA ASP A 404 22.48 -8.98 -1.47
C ASP A 404 23.64 -9.91 -1.85
N GLY A 405 24.75 -9.32 -2.32
CA GLY A 405 25.94 -10.05 -2.71
C GLY A 405 25.91 -10.70 -4.09
N LEU A 406 24.80 -10.64 -4.82
CA LEU A 406 24.77 -11.04 -6.23
C LEU A 406 25.43 -9.93 -7.08
N GLY A 407 26.54 -10.26 -7.78
CA GLY A 407 27.37 -9.26 -8.48
C GLY A 407 26.59 -8.32 -9.40
N LYS A 408 25.62 -8.85 -10.16
CA LYS A 408 24.73 -8.06 -11.03
C LYS A 408 23.83 -7.07 -10.26
N ASN A 409 23.35 -7.45 -9.08
CA ASN A 409 22.53 -6.58 -8.24
C ASN A 409 23.38 -5.54 -7.54
N VAL A 410 24.61 -5.88 -7.18
CA VAL A 410 25.59 -4.93 -6.61
C VAL A 410 25.93 -3.84 -7.64
N ALA A 411 26.18 -4.21 -8.91
CA ALA A 411 26.42 -3.26 -9.99
C ALA A 411 25.21 -2.32 -10.19
N MET A 412 24.01 -2.87 -10.31
CA MET A 412 22.78 -2.08 -10.44
C MET A 412 22.57 -1.11 -9.26
N MET A 413 22.85 -1.56 -8.02
CA MET A 413 22.74 -0.71 -6.82
C MET A 413 23.71 0.46 -6.90
N LYS A 414 24.98 0.21 -7.20
CA LYS A 414 26.01 1.26 -7.34
C LYS A 414 25.64 2.28 -8.42
N SER A 415 25.19 1.81 -9.60
CA SER A 415 24.76 2.70 -10.66
C SER A 415 23.54 3.53 -10.26
N PHE A 416 22.61 2.96 -9.51
CA PHE A 416 21.44 3.69 -9.03
C PHE A 416 21.80 4.66 -7.88
N GLU A 417 22.74 4.31 -6.98
CA GLU A 417 23.29 5.21 -5.96
C GLU A 417 23.97 6.43 -6.60
N LYS A 418 24.73 6.22 -7.70
CA LYS A 418 25.33 7.32 -8.47
C LYS A 418 24.24 8.21 -9.09
N ALA A 419 23.26 7.63 -9.78
CA ALA A 419 22.15 8.39 -10.37
C ALA A 419 21.34 9.18 -9.32
N PHE A 420 21.18 8.60 -8.14
CA PHE A 420 20.50 9.26 -7.02
C PHE A 420 21.33 10.44 -6.47
N ALA A 421 22.63 10.25 -6.29
CA ALA A 421 23.52 11.32 -5.86
C ALA A 421 23.62 12.45 -6.90
N ASP A 422 23.72 12.10 -8.18
CA ASP A 422 23.80 13.08 -9.29
C ASP A 422 22.52 13.94 -9.37
N PHE A 423 21.33 13.34 -9.18
CA PHE A 423 20.07 14.09 -9.19
C PHE A 423 19.82 14.88 -7.89
N THR A 424 20.33 14.43 -6.76
CA THR A 424 20.04 15.01 -5.44
C THR A 424 21.18 15.81 -4.83
N ASP A 425 22.09 16.33 -5.65
CA ASP A 425 23.28 17.12 -5.22
C ASP A 425 24.10 16.42 -4.12
N GLY A 426 24.37 15.13 -4.31
CA GLY A 426 25.23 14.32 -3.42
C GLY A 426 24.54 13.73 -2.21
N SER A 427 23.19 13.66 -2.17
CA SER A 427 22.50 12.93 -1.10
C SER A 427 22.79 11.44 -1.17
N GLU A 428 22.91 10.79 -0.01
CA GLU A 428 23.07 9.35 0.06
C GLU A 428 21.74 8.62 -0.09
N LEU A 429 21.73 7.57 -0.91
CA LEU A 429 20.60 6.63 -1.02
C LEU A 429 20.53 5.75 0.23
N LYS A 430 19.37 5.73 0.88
CA LYS A 430 19.13 4.80 1.99
C LYS A 430 18.86 3.40 1.45
N ASN A 431 19.78 2.48 1.73
CA ASN A 431 19.59 1.05 1.45
C ASN A 431 19.12 0.34 2.72
N GLN A 432 17.90 -0.21 2.71
CA GLN A 432 17.30 -0.90 3.84
C GLN A 432 16.52 -2.12 3.35
N LYS A 433 16.53 -3.20 4.12
CA LYS A 433 15.72 -4.38 3.86
C LYS A 433 14.23 -4.03 3.98
N ALA A 434 13.40 -4.54 3.07
CA ALA A 434 11.96 -4.36 3.12
C ALA A 434 11.29 -5.56 3.78
N VAL A 435 10.48 -5.33 4.82
CA VAL A 435 9.67 -6.38 5.44
C VAL A 435 8.50 -6.79 4.53
N GLU A 436 8.11 -5.89 3.64
CA GLU A 436 7.00 -6.10 2.72
C GLU A 436 7.35 -7.20 1.70
N TYR A 437 6.38 -8.08 1.47
CA TYR A 437 6.39 -8.98 0.33
C TYR A 437 6.20 -8.16 -0.95
N THR A 438 7.13 -8.27 -1.87
CA THR A 438 7.08 -7.51 -3.12
C THR A 438 7.02 -8.44 -4.33
N THR A 439 6.74 -7.82 -5.47
CA THR A 439 6.78 -8.47 -6.77
C THR A 439 8.16 -9.03 -7.12
N LEU A 440 9.25 -8.56 -6.49
CA LEU A 440 10.62 -9.06 -6.76
C LEU A 440 10.75 -10.57 -6.51
N THR A 441 10.08 -11.08 -5.48
CA THR A 441 10.08 -12.52 -5.17
C THR A 441 9.48 -13.34 -6.31
N VAL A 442 8.37 -12.87 -6.89
CA VAL A 442 7.70 -13.51 -8.02
C VAL A 442 8.53 -13.41 -9.30
N LEU A 443 9.14 -12.25 -9.52
CA LEU A 443 9.92 -11.99 -10.73
C LEU A 443 11.23 -12.77 -10.75
N ALA A 444 11.88 -12.95 -9.60
CA ALA A 444 13.10 -13.72 -9.47
C ALA A 444 12.95 -15.16 -9.99
N GLU A 445 11.75 -15.74 -9.86
CA GLU A 445 11.42 -17.07 -10.36
C GLU A 445 11.29 -17.11 -11.89
N LYS A 446 11.06 -15.95 -12.55
CA LYS A 446 10.87 -15.89 -14.02
C LYS A 446 12.19 -15.87 -14.79
N ASN A 447 13.20 -15.23 -14.25
CA ASN A 447 14.55 -15.23 -14.81
C ASN A 447 15.58 -14.88 -13.71
N GLU A 448 16.39 -15.85 -13.31
CA GLU A 448 17.42 -15.70 -12.27
C GLU A 448 18.57 -14.76 -12.67
N ASN A 449 18.71 -14.42 -13.95
CA ASN A 449 19.76 -13.55 -14.46
C ASN A 449 19.40 -12.05 -14.47
N MET A 450 18.19 -11.67 -14.08
CA MET A 450 17.82 -10.27 -13.93
C MET A 450 18.49 -9.63 -12.74
N SER A 451 18.69 -8.31 -12.80
CA SER A 451 18.98 -7.48 -11.62
C SER A 451 17.67 -6.90 -11.11
N LEU A 452 17.40 -7.07 -9.82
CA LEU A 452 16.12 -6.71 -9.22
C LEU A 452 16.32 -5.75 -8.04
N MET A 453 15.54 -4.66 -8.02
CA MET A 453 15.54 -3.68 -6.93
C MET A 453 14.12 -3.23 -6.60
N TYR A 454 13.80 -3.17 -5.30
CA TYR A 454 12.60 -2.51 -4.79
C TYR A 454 12.94 -1.07 -4.41
N ILE A 455 12.08 -0.12 -4.77
CA ILE A 455 12.14 1.28 -4.36
C ILE A 455 10.89 1.60 -3.56
N GLY A 456 11.06 1.92 -2.28
CA GLY A 456 9.99 2.39 -1.40
C GLY A 456 9.75 3.88 -1.61
N VAL A 457 8.69 4.23 -2.32
CA VAL A 457 8.29 5.61 -2.59
C VAL A 457 7.50 6.16 -1.42
N THR A 458 7.79 7.40 -1.03
CA THR A 458 7.01 8.17 -0.05
C THR A 458 6.68 9.54 -0.62
N GLU A 459 5.69 10.23 -0.05
CA GLU A 459 5.34 11.61 -0.40
C GLU A 459 6.57 12.55 -0.43
N LYS A 460 7.51 12.36 0.50
CA LYS A 460 8.71 13.21 0.64
C LYS A 460 9.86 12.86 -0.32
N THR A 461 9.76 11.76 -1.06
CA THR A 461 10.87 11.22 -1.85
C THR A 461 10.50 10.86 -3.26
N LYS A 462 9.24 11.06 -3.65
CA LYS A 462 8.75 10.78 -4.99
C LYS A 462 9.52 11.54 -6.07
N GLU A 463 9.80 12.85 -5.86
CA GLU A 463 10.59 13.68 -6.77
C GLU A 463 12.00 13.12 -6.94
N LYS A 464 12.66 12.81 -5.82
CA LYS A 464 14.03 12.26 -5.81
C LYS A 464 14.10 10.96 -6.60
N TYR A 465 13.17 10.04 -6.38
CA TYR A 465 13.17 8.76 -7.10
C TYR A 465 12.75 8.90 -8.57
N ALA A 466 11.81 9.79 -8.89
CA ALA A 466 11.45 10.05 -10.28
C ALA A 466 12.65 10.59 -11.07
N GLY A 467 13.33 11.60 -10.54
CA GLY A 467 14.51 12.18 -11.17
C GLY A 467 15.68 11.21 -11.22
N SER A 468 15.96 10.48 -10.14
CA SER A 468 17.03 9.47 -10.13
C SER A 468 16.80 8.35 -11.13
N LEU A 469 15.56 7.89 -11.33
CA LEU A 469 15.25 6.89 -12.34
C LEU A 469 15.42 7.44 -13.76
N VAL A 470 15.02 8.70 -14.01
CA VAL A 470 15.26 9.36 -15.30
C VAL A 470 16.77 9.51 -15.56
N THR A 471 17.54 9.95 -14.55
CA THR A 471 19.01 10.03 -14.61
C THR A 471 19.64 8.65 -14.85
N PHE A 472 19.18 7.61 -14.17
CA PHE A 472 19.65 6.25 -14.37
C PHE A 472 19.39 5.72 -15.79
N MET A 473 18.25 6.11 -16.40
CA MET A 473 17.98 5.79 -17.82
C MET A 473 18.88 6.53 -18.79
N ASP A 474 19.46 7.67 -18.38
CA ASP A 474 20.40 8.46 -19.16
C ASP A 474 21.86 7.96 -19.05
N MET A 475 22.19 7.20 -17.98
CA MET A 475 23.50 6.59 -17.83
C MET A 475 23.66 5.45 -18.83
N GLY A 476 24.69 5.53 -19.68
CA GLY A 476 25.03 4.48 -20.64
C GLY A 476 25.68 3.28 -19.94
N ALA A 477 25.81 2.17 -20.68
CA ALA A 477 26.47 0.93 -20.18
C ALA A 477 27.97 1.13 -19.85
N GLU A 478 28.57 2.22 -20.26
CA GLU A 478 29.99 2.55 -20.02
C GLU A 478 30.25 3.09 -18.60
N ASP A 479 29.20 3.46 -17.88
CA ASP A 479 29.29 3.97 -16.49
C ASP A 479 29.17 2.85 -15.42
N GLU A 480 29.13 1.59 -15.83
CA GLU A 480 28.94 0.42 -14.94
C GLU A 480 30.25 -0.31 -14.56
N GLU A 481 31.46 0.22 -14.95
CA GLU A 481 32.76 -0.36 -14.56
C GLU A 481 33.31 0.11 -13.20
#